data_4d58d374e278ba7a0f6652a41af23768
#
_entry.id   4d58d374e278ba7a0f6652a41af23768
#
_cell.length_a   1.000
_cell.length_b   1.000
_cell.length_c   1.000
_cell.angle_alpha   90.00
_cell.angle_beta   90.00
_cell.angle_gamma   90.00
#
_symmetry.space_group_name_H-M   'P 1'
#
loop_
_entity.id
_entity.type
_entity.pdbx_description
1 polymer ?
#
loop_
_entity_poly.entity_id
_entity_poly.type
_entity_poly.pdbx_seq_one_letter_code
_entity_poly.pdbx_strand_id
1 'polypeptide(L)'
;MANNFITNNKTHKSLKGRLNTLISISDELKFLVGFFYFSGWQELFENLKKNDKLTLKLLVGLQVDQILNKIVEHGSQEEEQSQDDQFNQFMTSMGNAINNEEMDTEAFYNQVEFFLQMLNEKRLIIRKTENSNHAKLYLFRLNQEQAEIQAMTGQFITGSSNLTRAGLSGQEEFN
;
A
#
# COMPACT_ATOMS: atom_id res chain seq x y z
N MET A 1 -6.31 23.56 -20.45
CA MET A 1 -5.33 23.03 -19.46
C MET A 1 -6.00 21.88 -18.73
N ALA A 2 -5.40 20.71 -18.68
CA ALA A 2 -5.90 19.61 -17.88
C ALA A 2 -5.81 20.02 -16.40
N ASN A 3 -6.92 19.91 -15.66
CA ASN A 3 -6.93 20.16 -14.22
C ASN A 3 -6.31 18.96 -13.52
N ASN A 4 -5.10 19.11 -13.00
CA ASN A 4 -4.33 18.05 -12.33
C ASN A 4 -4.70 17.84 -10.85
N PHE A 5 -5.71 18.56 -10.34
CA PHE A 5 -6.17 18.39 -8.96
C PHE A 5 -6.98 17.11 -8.79
N ILE A 6 -6.63 16.32 -7.81
CA ILE A 6 -7.32 15.11 -7.36
C ILE A 6 -8.07 15.47 -6.08
N THR A 7 -9.38 15.27 -6.04
CA THR A 7 -10.23 15.79 -4.94
C THR A 7 -11.10 14.75 -4.25
N ASN A 8 -11.09 13.50 -4.70
CA ASN A 8 -11.96 12.42 -4.21
C ASN A 8 -13.49 12.67 -4.30
N ASN A 9 -13.93 13.85 -4.69
CA ASN A 9 -15.34 14.21 -4.77
C ASN A 9 -16.07 13.66 -6.01
N LYS A 10 -15.33 13.06 -6.94
CA LYS A 10 -15.86 12.39 -8.14
C LYS A 10 -15.03 11.16 -8.43
N THR A 11 -15.67 10.08 -8.85
CA THR A 11 -15.03 8.77 -9.11
C THR A 11 -13.82 8.88 -10.05
N HIS A 12 -13.88 9.70 -11.08
CA HIS A 12 -12.79 9.89 -12.04
C HIS A 12 -11.67 10.83 -11.56
N LYS A 13 -11.86 11.45 -10.38
CA LYS A 13 -10.86 12.31 -9.72
C LYS A 13 -10.40 11.75 -8.38
N SER A 14 -10.66 10.48 -8.11
CA SER A 14 -10.22 9.85 -6.86
C SER A 14 -8.74 9.57 -6.88
N LEU A 15 -8.09 9.74 -5.73
CA LEU A 15 -6.69 9.37 -5.55
C LEU A 15 -6.50 7.87 -5.79
N LYS A 16 -7.42 7.02 -5.28
CA LYS A 16 -7.42 5.58 -5.53
C LYS A 16 -7.33 5.26 -7.03
N GLY A 17 -8.20 5.86 -7.84
CA GLY A 17 -8.22 5.63 -9.29
C GLY A 17 -6.89 6.03 -9.94
N ARG A 18 -6.31 7.18 -9.54
CA ARG A 18 -5.04 7.65 -10.05
C ARG A 18 -3.88 6.77 -9.63
N LEU A 19 -3.81 6.37 -8.36
CA LEU A 19 -2.79 5.45 -7.86
C LEU A 19 -2.85 4.11 -8.62
N ASN A 20 -4.04 3.53 -8.77
CA ASN A 20 -4.23 2.26 -9.47
C ASN A 20 -3.76 2.32 -10.93
N THR A 21 -4.02 3.43 -11.64
CA THR A 21 -3.51 3.63 -12.99
C THR A 21 -1.98 3.70 -13.00
N LEU A 22 -1.37 4.43 -12.07
CA LEU A 22 0.09 4.58 -12.02
C LEU A 22 0.79 3.31 -11.56
N ILE A 23 0.20 2.53 -10.65
CA ILE A 23 0.70 1.21 -10.23
C ILE A 23 0.84 0.28 -11.44
N SER A 24 -0.15 0.26 -12.34
CA SER A 24 -0.15 -0.67 -13.48
C SER A 24 0.95 -0.37 -14.52
N ILE A 25 1.51 0.82 -14.53
CA ILE A 25 2.50 1.27 -15.50
C ILE A 25 3.88 1.61 -14.91
N SER A 26 4.10 1.26 -13.64
CA SER A 26 5.34 1.57 -12.91
C SER A 26 6.11 0.31 -12.52
N ASP A 27 7.43 0.43 -12.36
CA ASP A 27 8.33 -0.60 -11.85
C ASP A 27 8.66 -0.36 -10.36
N GLU A 28 8.67 0.89 -9.91
CA GLU A 28 8.97 1.24 -8.53
C GLU A 28 8.05 2.34 -8.01
N LEU A 29 7.56 2.14 -6.80
CA LEU A 29 6.80 3.11 -6.02
C LEU A 29 7.59 3.50 -4.78
N LYS A 30 7.62 4.79 -4.45
CA LYS A 30 8.15 5.32 -3.19
C LYS A 30 7.11 6.24 -2.59
N PHE A 31 6.51 5.81 -1.49
CA PHE A 31 5.48 6.58 -0.81
C PHE A 31 5.98 7.07 0.55
N LEU A 32 5.81 8.35 0.82
CA LEU A 32 5.91 8.94 2.14
C LEU A 32 4.50 9.33 2.58
N VAL A 33 4.05 8.81 3.71
CA VAL A 33 2.71 9.08 4.26
C VAL A 33 2.79 9.26 5.77
N GLY A 34 1.89 10.07 6.34
CA GLY A 34 1.78 10.18 7.80
C GLY A 34 1.22 8.90 8.40
N PHE A 35 0.14 8.36 7.81
CA PHE A 35 -0.54 7.16 8.26
C PHE A 35 -0.59 6.11 7.15
N PHE A 36 -0.30 4.87 7.51
CA PHE A 36 -0.48 3.71 6.66
C PHE A 36 -1.33 2.67 7.37
N TYR A 37 -2.50 2.34 6.81
CA TYR A 37 -3.43 1.37 7.34
C TYR A 37 -3.67 0.24 6.34
N PHE A 38 -3.94 -0.97 6.85
CA PHE A 38 -4.20 -2.13 6.01
C PHE A 38 -5.38 -1.89 5.05
N SER A 39 -6.38 -1.11 5.48
CA SER A 39 -7.49 -0.68 4.62
C SER A 39 -7.04 0.10 3.38
N GLY A 40 -5.94 0.86 3.46
CA GLY A 40 -5.33 1.50 2.29
C GLY A 40 -4.65 0.51 1.36
N TRP A 41 -3.98 -0.51 1.91
CA TRP A 41 -3.43 -1.62 1.14
C TRP A 41 -4.51 -2.36 0.36
N GLN A 42 -5.63 -2.71 1.02
CA GLN A 42 -6.76 -3.39 0.40
C GLN A 42 -7.29 -2.64 -0.84
N GLU A 43 -7.34 -1.31 -0.79
CA GLU A 43 -7.79 -0.48 -1.93
C GLU A 43 -6.88 -0.56 -3.17
N LEU A 44 -5.61 -0.95 -3.00
CA LEU A 44 -4.61 -1.07 -4.06
C LEU A 44 -4.29 -2.51 -4.45
N PHE A 45 -4.74 -3.50 -3.66
CA PHE A 45 -4.37 -4.91 -3.74
C PHE A 45 -4.46 -5.48 -5.16
N GLU A 46 -5.59 -5.31 -5.84
CA GLU A 46 -5.83 -5.90 -7.16
C GLU A 46 -4.80 -5.45 -8.22
N ASN A 47 -4.36 -4.19 -8.16
CA ASN A 47 -3.40 -3.65 -9.11
C ASN A 47 -1.96 -3.97 -8.71
N LEU A 48 -1.67 -4.03 -7.42
CA LEU A 48 -0.38 -4.50 -6.92
C LEU A 48 -0.16 -5.99 -7.28
N LYS A 49 -1.20 -6.83 -7.15
CA LYS A 49 -1.15 -8.26 -7.48
C LYS A 49 -0.94 -8.50 -8.99
N LYS A 50 -1.51 -7.65 -9.85
CA LYS A 50 -1.36 -7.76 -11.31
C LYS A 50 0.03 -7.35 -11.81
N ASN A 51 0.77 -6.55 -11.04
CA ASN A 51 2.10 -6.08 -11.41
C ASN A 51 3.17 -6.81 -10.60
N ASP A 52 3.56 -7.99 -11.04
CA ASP A 52 4.47 -8.89 -10.35
C ASP A 52 5.92 -8.39 -10.26
N LYS A 53 6.31 -7.44 -11.10
CA LYS A 53 7.65 -6.83 -11.12
C LYS A 53 7.77 -5.60 -10.23
N LEU A 54 6.65 -5.08 -9.75
CA LEU A 54 6.59 -3.84 -9.00
C LEU A 54 7.27 -3.98 -7.62
N THR A 55 8.06 -2.97 -7.29
CA THR A 55 8.59 -2.77 -5.92
C THR A 55 7.93 -1.56 -5.26
N LEU A 56 7.56 -1.68 -3.99
CA LEU A 56 6.95 -0.61 -3.20
C LEU A 56 7.79 -0.32 -1.96
N LYS A 57 8.26 0.90 -1.83
CA LYS A 57 8.96 1.41 -0.65
C LYS A 57 8.06 2.40 0.09
N LEU A 58 7.73 2.08 1.33
CA LEU A 58 6.90 2.89 2.21
C LEU A 58 7.73 3.51 3.31
N LEU A 59 7.64 4.82 3.46
CA LEU A 59 8.17 5.56 4.59
C LEU A 59 6.98 6.15 5.37
N VAL A 60 6.78 5.71 6.61
CA VAL A 60 5.64 6.10 7.45
C VAL A 60 6.09 7.11 8.51
N GLY A 61 5.45 8.27 8.53
CA GLY A 61 5.85 9.39 9.36
C GLY A 61 5.27 9.40 10.76
N LEU A 62 4.08 8.85 10.97
CA LEU A 62 3.36 8.91 12.24
C LEU A 62 3.00 7.51 12.77
N GLN A 63 2.08 6.82 12.09
CA GLN A 63 1.50 5.59 12.63
C GLN A 63 1.11 4.60 11.52
N VAL A 64 1.27 3.32 11.82
CA VAL A 64 0.62 2.19 11.15
C VAL A 64 -0.49 1.65 12.06
N ASP A 65 -1.50 0.98 11.51
CA ASP A 65 -2.54 0.36 12.34
C ASP A 65 -2.04 -0.92 13.04
N GLN A 66 -2.82 -1.41 13.99
CA GLN A 66 -2.45 -2.60 14.77
C GLN A 66 -2.33 -3.86 13.90
N ILE A 67 -3.14 -3.97 12.84
CA ILE A 67 -3.10 -5.10 11.91
C ILE A 67 -1.77 -5.10 11.18
N LEU A 68 -1.38 -3.97 10.61
CA LEU A 68 -0.11 -3.82 9.90
C LEU A 68 1.09 -4.03 10.82
N ASN A 69 1.05 -3.54 12.07
CA ASN A 69 2.12 -3.79 13.03
C ASN A 69 2.32 -5.28 13.25
N LYS A 70 1.26 -6.04 13.47
CA LYS A 70 1.33 -7.49 13.65
C LYS A 70 1.84 -8.23 12.41
N ILE A 71 1.38 -7.84 11.21
CA ILE A 71 1.81 -8.44 9.95
C ILE A 71 3.32 -8.18 9.73
N VAL A 72 3.77 -6.95 9.98
CA VAL A 72 5.18 -6.58 9.81
C VAL A 72 6.07 -7.28 10.84
N GLU A 73 5.63 -7.34 12.11
CA GLU A 73 6.34 -8.08 13.17
C GLU A 73 6.49 -9.56 12.80
N HIS A 74 5.41 -10.19 12.32
CA HIS A 74 5.43 -11.59 11.89
C HIS A 74 6.35 -11.82 10.69
N GLY A 75 6.24 -11.01 9.64
CA GLY A 75 7.09 -11.11 8.44
C GLY A 75 8.57 -10.77 8.66
N SER A 76 8.92 -10.22 9.83
CA SER A 76 10.31 -9.92 10.21
C SER A 76 10.96 -11.02 11.05
N GLN A 77 10.20 -12.04 11.47
CA GLN A 77 10.73 -13.17 12.24
C GLN A 77 11.34 -14.19 11.28
N GLU A 78 12.67 -14.29 11.30
CA GLU A 78 13.44 -15.34 10.63
C GLU A 78 13.37 -16.62 11.48
N GLU A 79 12.34 -17.46 11.31
CA GLU A 79 12.29 -18.78 11.92
C GLU A 79 12.29 -19.88 10.86
N GLU A 80 12.92 -21.04 11.22
CA GLU A 80 13.09 -22.26 10.39
C GLU A 80 11.76 -23.01 10.10
N GLN A 81 10.59 -22.42 10.33
CA GLN A 81 9.28 -23.04 10.09
C GLN A 81 8.83 -22.87 8.63
N SER A 82 8.00 -23.79 8.16
CA SER A 82 7.43 -23.66 6.82
C SER A 82 6.57 -22.40 6.70
N GLN A 83 6.52 -21.80 5.51
CA GLN A 83 5.72 -20.58 5.27
C GLN A 83 4.23 -20.80 5.61
N ASP A 84 3.69 -22.00 5.34
CA ASP A 84 2.29 -22.35 5.62
C ASP A 84 2.01 -22.42 7.13
N ASP A 85 2.94 -22.97 7.93
CA ASP A 85 2.79 -23.05 9.39
C ASP A 85 2.87 -21.68 10.04
N GLN A 86 3.79 -20.84 9.61
CA GLN A 86 3.92 -19.46 10.04
C GLN A 86 2.67 -18.66 9.72
N PHE A 87 2.15 -18.80 8.51
CA PHE A 87 0.92 -18.13 8.08
C PHE A 87 -0.27 -18.56 8.92
N ASN A 88 -0.48 -19.86 9.13
CA ASN A 88 -1.57 -20.39 9.93
C ASN A 88 -1.51 -19.95 11.41
N GLN A 89 -0.32 -19.93 12.01
CA GLN A 89 -0.11 -19.43 13.37
C GLN A 89 -0.40 -17.93 13.46
N PHE A 90 0.06 -17.16 12.47
CA PHE A 90 -0.24 -15.73 12.37
C PHE A 90 -1.74 -15.49 12.25
N MET A 91 -2.44 -16.20 11.36
CA MET A 91 -3.88 -16.05 11.17
C MET A 91 -4.68 -16.45 12.42
N THR A 92 -4.25 -17.49 13.15
CA THR A 92 -4.83 -17.87 14.43
C THR A 92 -4.64 -16.77 15.48
N SER A 93 -3.44 -16.18 15.54
CA SER A 93 -3.16 -15.07 16.46
C SER A 93 -3.93 -13.79 16.12
N MET A 94 -4.15 -13.55 14.84
CA MET A 94 -4.97 -12.44 14.34
C MET A 94 -6.45 -12.65 14.66
N GLY A 95 -7.00 -13.84 14.40
CA GLY A 95 -8.39 -14.19 14.72
C GLY A 95 -8.71 -13.99 16.20
N ASN A 96 -7.78 -14.34 17.08
CA ASN A 96 -7.92 -14.13 18.53
C ASN A 96 -7.82 -12.65 18.96
N ALA A 97 -7.20 -11.79 18.15
CA ALA A 97 -6.99 -10.39 18.48
C ALA A 97 -8.03 -9.45 17.84
N ILE A 98 -8.74 -9.93 16.84
CA ILE A 98 -9.67 -9.14 16.01
C ILE A 98 -11.01 -9.87 16.03
N ASN A 99 -11.82 -9.55 17.03
CA ASN A 99 -13.21 -10.04 17.15
C ASN A 99 -14.12 -9.38 16.09
N ASN A 100 -13.80 -9.52 14.79
CA ASN A 100 -14.52 -8.86 13.73
C ASN A 100 -14.81 -9.84 12.58
N GLU A 101 -16.07 -10.27 12.45
CA GLU A 101 -16.54 -11.18 11.39
C GLU A 101 -16.21 -10.66 9.98
N GLU A 102 -16.03 -9.34 9.79
CA GLU A 102 -15.64 -8.73 8.51
C GLU A 102 -14.23 -9.12 8.04
N MET A 103 -13.37 -9.62 8.93
CA MET A 103 -12.00 -10.02 8.63
C MET A 103 -11.83 -11.53 8.46
N ASP A 104 -12.85 -12.34 8.78
CA ASP A 104 -12.83 -13.79 8.58
C ASP A 104 -13.35 -14.14 7.18
N THR A 105 -12.67 -13.62 6.17
CA THR A 105 -13.03 -13.85 4.76
C THR A 105 -11.83 -14.33 3.96
N GLU A 106 -12.07 -15.23 2.98
CA GLU A 106 -11.04 -15.68 2.04
C GLU A 106 -10.34 -14.50 1.34
N ALA A 107 -11.09 -13.44 1.03
CA ALA A 107 -10.53 -12.24 0.41
C ALA A 107 -9.51 -11.54 1.32
N PHE A 108 -9.78 -11.44 2.62
CA PHE A 108 -8.86 -10.87 3.58
C PHE A 108 -7.59 -11.72 3.72
N TYR A 109 -7.75 -13.05 3.81
CA TYR A 109 -6.64 -13.99 3.89
C TYR A 109 -5.71 -13.87 2.67
N ASN A 110 -6.27 -13.85 1.47
CA ASN A 110 -5.50 -13.67 0.23
C ASN A 110 -4.74 -12.32 0.20
N GLN A 111 -5.31 -11.27 0.76
CA GLN A 111 -4.66 -9.96 0.83
C GLN A 111 -3.49 -9.93 1.82
N VAL A 112 -3.64 -10.60 2.97
CA VAL A 112 -2.58 -10.74 3.97
C VAL A 112 -1.45 -11.61 3.44
N GLU A 113 -1.77 -12.75 2.84
CA GLU A 113 -0.80 -13.65 2.21
C GLU A 113 0.06 -12.91 1.18
N PHE A 114 -0.58 -12.19 0.27
CA PHE A 114 0.12 -11.41 -0.74
C PHE A 114 0.98 -10.30 -0.13
N PHE A 115 0.52 -9.66 0.95
CA PHE A 115 1.31 -8.66 1.68
C PHE A 115 2.59 -9.29 2.24
N LEU A 116 2.47 -10.44 2.92
CA LEU A 116 3.60 -11.19 3.46
C LEU A 116 4.54 -11.67 2.35
N GLN A 117 3.99 -12.18 1.24
CA GLN A 117 4.78 -12.57 0.07
C GLN A 117 5.64 -11.41 -0.42
N MET A 118 5.06 -10.22 -0.61
CA MET A 118 5.83 -9.05 -1.06
C MET A 118 6.91 -8.61 -0.07
N LEU A 119 6.68 -8.76 1.24
CA LEU A 119 7.71 -8.51 2.27
C LEU A 119 8.88 -9.51 2.14
N ASN A 120 8.58 -10.81 2.07
CA ASN A 120 9.57 -11.88 1.96
C ASN A 120 10.40 -11.78 0.67
N GLU A 121 9.74 -11.43 -0.45
CA GLU A 121 10.40 -11.18 -1.75
C GLU A 121 11.16 -9.85 -1.79
N LYS A 122 11.13 -9.06 -0.72
CA LYS A 122 11.70 -7.69 -0.65
C LYS A 122 11.15 -6.73 -1.72
N ARG A 123 9.97 -7.04 -2.24
CA ARG A 123 9.20 -6.16 -3.12
C ARG A 123 8.42 -5.11 -2.35
N LEU A 124 8.13 -5.33 -1.07
CA LEU A 124 7.58 -4.36 -0.15
C LEU A 124 8.60 -4.07 0.95
N ILE A 125 8.97 -2.81 1.10
CA ILE A 125 9.88 -2.33 2.15
C ILE A 125 9.15 -1.25 2.93
N ILE A 126 8.98 -1.46 4.23
CA ILE A 126 8.34 -0.49 5.12
C ILE A 126 9.38 0.03 6.12
N ARG A 127 9.47 1.34 6.24
CA ARG A 127 10.32 2.02 7.22
C ARG A 127 9.54 3.12 7.90
N LYS A 128 9.90 3.42 9.14
CA LYS A 128 9.41 4.58 9.88
C LYS A 128 10.43 5.70 9.81
N THR A 129 9.96 6.96 9.78
CA THR A 129 10.84 8.12 9.91
C THR A 129 11.37 8.23 11.35
N GLU A 130 12.58 8.73 11.52
CA GLU A 130 13.17 8.98 12.86
C GLU A 130 12.36 10.02 13.64
N ASN A 131 11.95 11.07 12.96
CA ASN A 131 11.10 12.12 13.51
C ASN A 131 9.69 12.05 12.92
N SER A 132 8.68 12.45 13.68
CA SER A 132 7.30 12.53 13.21
C SER A 132 7.19 13.37 11.94
N ASN A 133 6.55 12.83 10.92
CA ASN A 133 6.39 13.48 9.63
C ASN A 133 4.96 13.30 9.12
N HIS A 134 4.31 14.40 8.75
CA HIS A 134 2.95 14.41 8.24
C HIS A 134 2.84 14.62 6.72
N ALA A 135 3.97 14.69 6.00
CA ALA A 135 3.96 14.84 4.55
C ALA A 135 3.32 13.64 3.85
N LYS A 136 2.76 13.87 2.68
CA LYS A 136 2.25 12.84 1.78
C LYS A 136 2.83 13.08 0.39
N LEU A 137 3.62 12.12 -0.05
CA LEU A 137 4.28 12.13 -1.34
C LEU A 137 4.25 10.73 -1.94
N TYR A 138 3.71 10.61 -3.11
CA TYR A 138 3.62 9.38 -3.88
C TYR A 138 4.48 9.53 -5.14
N LEU A 139 5.59 8.82 -5.21
CA LEU A 139 6.50 8.82 -6.35
C LEU A 139 6.35 7.52 -7.13
N PHE A 140 6.32 7.64 -8.45
CA PHE A 140 6.16 6.55 -9.40
C PHE A 140 7.31 6.60 -10.40
N ARG A 141 8.09 5.54 -10.50
CA ARG A 141 9.01 5.33 -11.61
C ARG A 141 8.29 4.48 -12.65
N LEU A 142 8.06 5.04 -13.82
CA LEU A 142 7.40 4.34 -14.92
C LEU A 142 8.26 3.19 -15.42
N ASN A 143 7.64 2.13 -15.93
CA ASN A 143 8.33 1.10 -16.66
C ASN A 143 8.89 1.66 -17.96
N GLN A 144 9.83 0.95 -18.57
CA GLN A 144 10.56 1.45 -19.74
C GLN A 144 9.63 1.81 -20.91
N GLU A 145 8.66 0.95 -21.21
CA GLU A 145 7.69 1.18 -22.28
C GLU A 145 6.92 2.49 -22.09
N GLN A 146 6.38 2.70 -20.89
CA GLN A 146 5.60 3.90 -20.57
C GLN A 146 6.49 5.15 -20.49
N ALA A 147 7.73 5.00 -20.03
CA ALA A 147 8.69 6.10 -20.02
C ALA A 147 9.01 6.60 -21.42
N GLU A 148 9.14 5.70 -22.38
CA GLU A 148 9.35 6.04 -23.80
C GLU A 148 8.11 6.67 -24.44
N ILE A 149 6.91 6.09 -24.22
CA ILE A 149 5.64 6.60 -24.76
C ILE A 149 5.33 8.01 -24.23
N GLN A 150 5.55 8.25 -22.94
CA GLN A 150 5.20 9.51 -22.28
C GLN A 150 6.33 10.53 -22.28
N ALA A 151 7.54 10.16 -22.78
CA ALA A 151 8.76 10.96 -22.74
C ALA A 151 9.08 11.48 -21.31
N MET A 152 8.81 10.65 -20.30
CA MET A 152 9.11 10.95 -18.89
C MET A 152 9.40 9.67 -18.11
N THR A 153 10.32 9.73 -17.14
CA THR A 153 10.75 8.57 -16.36
C THR A 153 9.91 8.31 -15.11
N GLY A 154 9.11 9.29 -14.67
CA GLY A 154 8.31 9.15 -13.46
C GLY A 154 7.28 10.26 -13.29
N GLN A 155 6.38 10.02 -12.35
CA GLN A 155 5.34 10.97 -11.94
C GLN A 155 5.30 11.05 -10.41
N PHE A 156 4.73 12.11 -9.87
CA PHE A 156 4.48 12.23 -8.45
C PHE A 156 3.12 12.84 -8.16
N ILE A 157 2.60 12.51 -6.97
CA ILE A 157 1.41 13.13 -6.39
C ILE A 157 1.79 13.59 -4.99
N THR A 158 1.38 14.78 -4.61
CA THR A 158 1.52 15.31 -3.26
C THR A 158 0.22 15.98 -2.83
N GLY A 159 -0.08 15.97 -1.53
CA GLY A 159 -1.33 16.55 -1.02
C GLY A 159 -1.57 16.20 0.45
N SER A 160 -2.84 16.05 0.82
CA SER A 160 -3.27 15.78 2.19
C SER A 160 -3.59 14.30 2.47
N SER A 161 -3.82 13.50 1.43
CA SER A 161 -4.29 12.11 1.56
C SER A 161 -3.26 11.14 2.11
N ASN A 162 -3.62 10.40 3.15
CA ASN A 162 -2.86 9.28 3.68
C ASN A 162 -3.18 7.97 2.95
N LEU A 163 -2.35 6.93 3.15
CA LEU A 163 -2.57 5.59 2.62
C LEU A 163 -3.53 4.81 3.54
N THR A 164 -4.77 5.26 3.57
CA THR A 164 -5.91 4.69 4.29
C THR A 164 -7.12 4.67 3.36
N ARG A 165 -8.14 3.84 3.65
CA ARG A 165 -9.39 3.84 2.85
C ARG A 165 -10.01 5.23 2.79
N ALA A 166 -10.09 5.93 3.93
CA ALA A 166 -10.64 7.28 4.01
C ALA A 166 -9.87 8.26 3.12
N GLY A 167 -8.54 8.27 3.20
CA GLY A 167 -7.69 9.18 2.41
C GLY A 167 -7.70 8.87 0.91
N LEU A 168 -7.91 7.60 0.51
CA LEU A 168 -7.89 7.21 -0.90
C LEU A 168 -9.23 7.44 -1.61
N SER A 169 -10.37 7.29 -0.91
CA SER A 169 -11.69 7.32 -1.56
C SER A 169 -12.82 7.83 -0.68
N GLY A 170 -12.62 8.01 0.63
CA GLY A 170 -13.69 8.28 1.60
C GLY A 170 -13.83 9.73 2.05
N GLN A 171 -12.82 10.58 1.84
CA GLN A 171 -12.81 11.97 2.27
C GLN A 171 -12.51 12.90 1.10
N GLU A 172 -13.07 14.11 1.14
CA GLU A 172 -12.63 15.18 0.24
C GLU A 172 -11.22 15.62 0.65
N GLU A 173 -10.26 15.43 -0.26
CA GLU A 173 -8.86 15.74 -0.07
C GLU A 173 -8.33 16.49 -1.29
N PHE A 174 -7.28 17.29 -1.10
CA PHE A 174 -6.59 17.97 -2.19
C PHE A 174 -5.21 17.33 -2.42
N ASN A 175 -5.00 16.80 -3.61
CA ASN A 175 -3.75 16.19 -4.04
C ASN A 175 -3.32 16.68 -5.42
#